data_ce62412965ab33724d25057fd915b314
#
_entry.id   ce62412965ab33724d25057fd915b314
#
_cell.length_a   1.000
_cell.length_b   1.000
_cell.length_c   1.000
_cell.angle_alpha   90.00
_cell.angle_beta   90.00
_cell.angle_gamma   90.00
#
_symmetry.space_group_name_H-M   'P 1'
#
loop_
_entity.id
_entity.type
_entity.pdbx_description
1 polymer ?
#
loop_
_entity_poly.entity_id
_entity_poly.type
_entity_poly.pdbx_seq_one_letter_code
_entity_poly.pdbx_strand_id
1 'polypeptide(L)'
;MAILLLTILVILIGAKAIYKDRFAVLTGTVVTKPSGTSSTEQLGTTDLDLPDGFTTDNCVVVSMGYNGDHYSYGDTDWELNTFINDSLKKVTVEAYLGNSLGSTYNLPVKIVLMRID
;
A
#
# COMPACT_ATOMS: atom_id res chain seq x y z
N MET A 1 9.96 -9.80 44.23
CA MET A 1 8.65 -9.66 43.56
C MET A 1 8.54 -8.38 42.75
N ALA A 2 8.76 -7.20 43.33
CA ALA A 2 8.66 -5.91 42.58
C ALA A 2 9.64 -5.78 41.42
N ILE A 3 10.86 -6.27 41.53
CA ILE A 3 11.88 -6.21 40.48
C ILE A 3 11.47 -7.07 39.26
N LEU A 4 10.90 -8.24 39.50
CA LEU A 4 10.45 -9.13 38.43
C LEU A 4 9.29 -8.51 37.63
N LEU A 5 8.31 -7.88 38.29
CA LEU A 5 7.19 -7.21 37.64
C LEU A 5 7.66 -6.04 36.79
N LEU A 6 8.61 -5.24 37.26
CA LEU A 6 9.18 -4.11 36.51
C LEU A 6 9.91 -4.60 35.26
N THR A 7 10.67 -5.69 35.34
CA THR A 7 11.37 -6.28 34.20
C THR A 7 10.39 -6.75 33.12
N ILE A 8 9.30 -7.43 33.50
CA ILE A 8 8.27 -7.87 32.57
C ILE A 8 7.62 -6.67 31.89
N LEU A 9 7.32 -5.61 32.62
CA LEU A 9 6.71 -4.40 32.07
C LEU A 9 7.61 -3.73 31.03
N VAL A 10 8.91 -3.62 31.29
CA VAL A 10 9.89 -3.04 30.35
C VAL A 10 9.99 -3.87 29.07
N ILE A 11 9.98 -5.19 29.17
CA ILE A 11 9.99 -6.09 28.00
C ILE A 11 8.73 -5.89 27.15
N LEU A 12 7.55 -5.79 27.75
CA LEU A 12 6.30 -5.58 27.05
C LEU A 12 6.25 -4.24 26.33
N ILE A 13 6.72 -3.16 26.96
CA ILE A 13 6.80 -1.84 26.37
C ILE A 13 7.80 -1.84 25.20
N GLY A 14 8.96 -2.46 25.35
CA GLY A 14 9.95 -2.60 24.29
C GLY A 14 9.41 -3.38 23.10
N ALA A 15 8.68 -4.48 23.32
CA ALA A 15 8.06 -5.24 22.25
C ALA A 15 7.02 -4.41 21.47
N LYS A 16 6.19 -3.62 22.15
CA LYS A 16 5.22 -2.74 21.50
C LYS A 16 5.90 -1.67 20.65
N ALA A 17 6.97 -1.06 21.14
CA ALA A 17 7.72 -0.05 20.39
C ALA A 17 8.35 -0.64 19.13
N ILE A 18 8.94 -1.84 19.19
CA ILE A 18 9.50 -2.55 18.04
C ILE A 18 8.42 -2.83 17.00
N TYR A 19 7.26 -3.34 17.40
CA TYR A 19 6.16 -3.61 16.48
C TYR A 19 5.62 -2.33 15.84
N LYS A 20 5.45 -1.28 16.63
CA LYS A 20 4.95 0.00 16.14
C LYS A 20 5.85 0.59 15.05
N ASP A 21 7.17 0.48 15.22
CA ASP A 21 8.14 1.05 14.28
C ASP A 21 8.41 0.14 13.06
N ARG A 22 7.94 -1.09 13.07
CA ARG A 22 8.12 -2.02 11.97
C ARG A 22 7.11 -1.86 10.85
N PHE A 23 5.95 -1.31 11.13
CA PHE A 23 4.88 -1.18 10.14
C PHE A 23 4.63 0.27 9.78
N ALA A 24 4.33 0.49 8.53
CA ALA A 24 3.85 1.77 8.04
C ALA A 24 2.66 1.55 7.12
N VAL A 25 1.71 2.47 7.18
CA VAL A 25 0.54 2.48 6.32
C VAL A 25 0.68 3.66 5.37
N LEU A 26 0.67 3.37 4.07
CA LEU A 26 0.68 4.37 3.00
C LEU A 26 -0.69 4.43 2.37
N THR A 27 -1.15 5.63 2.07
CA THR A 27 -2.39 5.84 1.34
C THR A 27 -2.12 6.69 0.11
N GLY A 28 -2.90 6.47 -0.93
CA GLY A 28 -2.78 7.23 -2.16
C GLY A 28 -3.98 6.99 -3.06
N THR A 29 -3.94 7.57 -4.23
CA THR A 29 -4.98 7.40 -5.24
C THR A 29 -4.34 7.04 -6.57
N VAL A 30 -4.81 5.95 -7.16
CA VAL A 30 -4.44 5.59 -8.54
C VAL A 30 -5.53 6.11 -9.46
N VAL A 31 -5.15 6.89 -10.44
CA VAL A 31 -6.08 7.40 -11.45
C VAL A 31 -5.91 6.58 -12.71
N THR A 32 -6.99 5.94 -13.16
CA THR A 32 -7.00 5.23 -14.42
C THR A 32 -7.79 6.02 -15.45
N LYS A 33 -7.30 6.07 -16.68
CA LYS A 33 -7.92 6.81 -17.77
C LYS A 33 -8.11 5.91 -18.97
N PRO A 34 -9.14 6.18 -19.80
CA PRO A 34 -9.31 5.44 -21.05
C PRO A 34 -8.07 5.55 -21.93
N SER A 35 -7.63 4.41 -22.47
CA SER A 35 -6.42 4.32 -23.31
C SER A 35 -6.77 4.34 -24.80
N GLY A 36 -7.66 5.20 -25.24
CA GLY A 36 -8.05 5.33 -26.63
C GLY A 36 -9.51 4.99 -26.88
N THR A 37 -9.91 4.99 -28.15
CA THR A 37 -11.31 4.98 -28.54
C THR A 37 -11.96 3.61 -28.57
N SER A 38 -11.19 2.53 -28.52
CA SER A 38 -11.72 1.18 -28.65
C SER A 38 -11.31 0.23 -27.52
N SER A 39 -10.48 0.69 -26.60
CA SER A 39 -10.01 -0.14 -25.49
C SER A 39 -10.92 0.02 -24.28
N THR A 40 -11.37 -1.14 -23.76
CA THR A 40 -12.07 -1.19 -22.48
C THR A 40 -11.12 -1.40 -21.31
N GLU A 41 -9.82 -1.45 -21.58
CA GLU A 41 -8.79 -1.63 -20.58
C GLU A 41 -8.18 -0.30 -20.17
N GLN A 42 -7.90 -0.15 -18.89
CA GLN A 42 -7.26 1.03 -18.35
C GLN A 42 -6.14 0.63 -17.40
N LEU A 43 -5.06 1.37 -17.47
CA LEU A 43 -3.94 1.26 -16.54
C LEU A 43 -3.75 2.57 -15.82
N GLY A 44 -3.39 2.50 -14.56
CA GLY A 44 -2.99 3.64 -13.77
C GLY A 44 -1.86 3.26 -12.85
N THR A 45 -1.03 4.23 -12.51
CA THR A 45 0.11 4.04 -11.62
C THR A 45 0.24 5.23 -10.69
N THR A 46 0.56 4.97 -9.44
CA THR A 46 0.97 6.02 -8.50
C THR A 46 2.20 5.58 -7.74
N ASP A 47 3.08 6.54 -7.44
CA ASP A 47 4.29 6.32 -6.67
C ASP A 47 4.15 6.99 -5.31
N LEU A 48 4.31 6.21 -4.25
CA LEU A 48 4.17 6.67 -2.87
C LEU A 48 5.53 6.77 -2.22
N ASP A 49 5.76 7.85 -1.49
CA ASP A 49 7.01 8.05 -0.77
C ASP A 49 7.19 7.02 0.34
N LEU A 50 8.41 6.52 0.50
CA LEU A 50 8.75 5.69 1.64
C LEU A 50 8.74 6.55 2.92
N PRO A 51 8.16 6.06 4.02
CA PRO A 51 8.18 6.78 5.29
C PRO A 51 9.59 6.85 5.87
N ASP A 52 9.79 7.78 6.80
CA ASP A 52 11.05 7.89 7.51
C ASP A 52 11.47 6.56 8.14
N GLY A 53 12.72 6.18 7.92
CA GLY A 53 13.27 4.92 8.41
C GLY A 53 13.04 3.72 7.51
N PHE A 54 12.24 3.86 6.45
CA PHE A 54 12.01 2.82 5.45
C PHE A 54 12.83 3.10 4.20
N THR A 55 13.52 2.07 3.73
CA THR A 55 14.32 2.12 2.50
C THR A 55 13.90 0.97 1.58
N THR A 56 14.33 1.02 0.34
CA THR A 56 14.03 -0.06 -0.61
C THR A 56 14.65 -1.39 -0.20
N ASP A 57 15.66 -1.37 0.66
CA ASP A 57 16.38 -2.58 1.08
C ASP A 57 15.88 -3.15 2.41
N ASN A 58 15.15 -2.39 3.19
CA ASN A 58 14.79 -2.79 4.55
C ASN A 58 13.31 -3.05 4.79
N CYS A 59 12.49 -3.05 3.75
CA CYS A 59 11.06 -3.28 3.91
C CYS A 59 10.47 -4.12 2.78
N VAL A 60 9.29 -4.65 3.05
CA VAL A 60 8.49 -5.40 2.09
C VAL A 60 7.04 -4.91 2.13
N VAL A 61 6.32 -5.12 1.05
CA VAL A 61 4.87 -4.91 1.01
C VAL A 61 4.19 -6.14 1.59
N VAL A 62 3.42 -5.95 2.65
CA VAL A 62 2.71 -7.07 3.32
C VAL A 62 1.22 -7.07 3.05
N SER A 63 0.65 -5.94 2.65
CA SER A 63 -0.77 -5.84 2.33
C SER A 63 -1.02 -4.69 1.36
N MET A 64 -2.01 -4.87 0.52
CA MET A 64 -2.51 -3.84 -0.39
C MET A 64 -4.00 -4.02 -0.62
N GLY A 65 -4.70 -2.93 -0.83
CA GLY A 65 -6.13 -2.97 -1.08
C GLY A 65 -6.73 -1.59 -1.26
N TYR A 66 -8.03 -1.55 -1.37
CA TYR A 66 -8.76 -0.28 -1.38
C TYR A 66 -8.78 0.37 -0.02
N ASN A 67 -8.75 1.68 -0.04
CA ASN A 67 -8.86 2.51 1.15
C ASN A 67 -10.16 3.30 1.07
N GLY A 68 -11.25 2.74 1.50
CA GLY A 68 -12.53 3.43 1.49
C GLY A 68 -13.71 2.49 1.35
N ASP A 69 -14.87 3.08 1.09
CA ASP A 69 -16.10 2.34 0.93
C ASP A 69 -16.07 1.47 -0.33
N HIS A 70 -16.98 0.52 -0.34
CA HIS A 70 -17.13 -0.41 -1.47
C HIS A 70 -17.47 0.35 -2.75
N TYR A 71 -16.59 0.25 -3.74
CA TYR A 71 -16.86 0.77 -5.06
C TYR A 71 -17.41 -0.35 -5.93
N SER A 72 -18.59 -0.14 -6.45
CA SER A 72 -19.14 -1.01 -7.48
C SER A 72 -18.89 -0.35 -8.83
N TYR A 73 -18.00 -0.93 -9.61
CA TYR A 73 -17.76 -0.50 -10.99
C TYR A 73 -18.53 -1.34 -12.01
N GLY A 74 -19.62 -1.93 -11.57
CA GLY A 74 -20.41 -2.83 -12.41
C GLY A 74 -19.64 -4.12 -12.72
N ASP A 75 -19.54 -4.47 -13.98
CA ASP A 75 -18.86 -5.67 -14.45
C ASP A 75 -17.36 -5.43 -14.74
N THR A 76 -16.79 -4.35 -14.23
CA THR A 76 -15.38 -4.03 -14.46
C THR A 76 -14.48 -4.95 -13.65
N ASP A 77 -13.64 -5.71 -14.34
CA ASP A 77 -12.59 -6.50 -13.72
C ASP A 77 -11.41 -5.60 -13.38
N TRP A 78 -10.82 -5.81 -12.21
CA TRP A 78 -9.70 -4.99 -11.81
C TRP A 78 -8.75 -5.74 -10.87
N GLU A 79 -7.49 -5.32 -10.89
CA GLU A 79 -6.47 -5.82 -9.99
C GLU A 79 -5.50 -4.72 -9.60
N LEU A 80 -4.88 -4.89 -8.44
CA LEU A 80 -3.80 -4.04 -7.95
C LEU A 80 -2.51 -4.84 -7.92
N ASN A 81 -1.42 -4.19 -8.27
CA ASN A 81 -0.08 -4.69 -8.08
C ASN A 81 0.76 -3.64 -7.38
N THR A 82 1.48 -4.03 -6.35
CA THR A 82 2.29 -3.11 -5.55
C THR A 82 3.67 -3.70 -5.37
N PHE A 83 4.68 -2.87 -5.58
CA PHE A 83 6.07 -3.31 -5.42
C PHE A 83 6.97 -2.17 -4.95
N ILE A 84 8.10 -2.55 -4.36
CA ILE A 84 9.15 -1.59 -4.01
C ILE A 84 9.90 -1.24 -5.28
N ASN A 85 9.85 0.03 -5.66
CA ASN A 85 10.49 0.52 -6.87
C ASN A 85 11.87 1.06 -6.54
N ASP A 86 12.88 0.26 -6.83
CA ASP A 86 14.28 0.57 -6.53
C ASP A 86 14.79 1.79 -7.30
N SER A 87 14.38 1.92 -8.55
CA SER A 87 14.81 3.02 -9.41
C SER A 87 14.33 4.36 -8.91
N LEU A 88 13.09 4.43 -8.44
CA LEU A 88 12.47 5.66 -7.95
C LEU A 88 12.64 5.85 -6.45
N LYS A 89 13.09 4.83 -5.70
CA LYS A 89 13.12 4.83 -4.23
C LYS A 89 11.74 5.11 -3.62
N LYS A 90 10.72 4.47 -4.19
CA LYS A 90 9.31 4.66 -3.83
C LYS A 90 8.58 3.32 -3.83
N VAL A 91 7.34 3.34 -3.38
CA VAL A 91 6.41 2.22 -3.52
C VAL A 91 5.52 2.52 -4.71
N THR A 92 5.55 1.68 -5.72
CA THR A 92 4.72 1.85 -6.91
C THR A 92 3.47 0.98 -6.80
N VAL A 93 2.31 1.59 -7.01
CA VAL A 93 1.01 0.91 -7.06
C VAL A 93 0.47 1.03 -8.46
N GLU A 94 0.21 -0.11 -9.09
CA GLU A 94 -0.39 -0.20 -10.41
C GLU A 94 -1.81 -0.74 -10.29
N ALA A 95 -2.74 -0.11 -10.98
CA ALA A 95 -4.11 -0.60 -11.08
C ALA A 95 -4.42 -0.93 -12.54
N TYR A 96 -5.03 -2.07 -12.74
CA TYR A 96 -5.53 -2.49 -14.04
C TYR A 96 -7.04 -2.65 -13.95
N LEU A 97 -7.75 -2.06 -14.90
CA LEU A 97 -9.19 -2.20 -15.05
C LEU A 97 -9.49 -2.78 -16.43
N GLY A 98 -10.12 -3.97 -16.44
CA GLY A 98 -10.69 -4.54 -17.64
C GLY A 98 -12.17 -4.19 -17.74
N ASN A 99 -12.73 -4.24 -18.93
CA ASN A 99 -14.15 -3.96 -19.18
C ASN A 99 -14.62 -2.59 -18.67
N SER A 100 -13.72 -1.60 -18.63
CA SER A 100 -14.09 -0.25 -18.23
C SER A 100 -14.98 0.42 -19.28
N LEU A 101 -15.88 1.28 -18.83
CA LEU A 101 -16.84 1.94 -19.72
C LEU A 101 -16.32 3.28 -20.28
N GLY A 102 -15.03 3.48 -20.35
CA GLY A 102 -14.44 4.69 -20.91
C GLY A 102 -14.37 5.86 -19.94
N SER A 103 -14.75 5.67 -18.69
CA SER A 103 -14.67 6.71 -17.65
C SER A 103 -13.31 6.74 -16.97
N THR A 104 -12.97 7.87 -16.38
CA THR A 104 -11.81 7.98 -15.49
C THR A 104 -12.20 7.52 -14.09
N TYR A 105 -11.38 6.68 -13.48
CA TYR A 105 -11.61 6.19 -12.13
C TYR A 105 -10.51 6.66 -11.20
N ASN A 106 -10.90 7.08 -10.00
CA ASN A 106 -9.98 7.43 -8.92
C ASN A 106 -10.06 6.32 -7.86
N LEU A 107 -9.00 5.54 -7.76
CA LEU A 107 -8.97 4.36 -6.90
C LEU A 107 -8.15 4.67 -5.65
N PRO A 108 -8.81 4.91 -4.49
CA PRO A 108 -8.07 5.08 -3.24
C PRO A 108 -7.48 3.74 -2.81
N VAL A 109 -6.19 3.75 -2.52
CA VAL A 109 -5.45 2.54 -2.15
C VAL A 109 -4.80 2.68 -0.79
N LYS A 110 -4.62 1.56 -0.13
CA LYS A 110 -3.95 1.45 1.15
C LYS A 110 -2.91 0.35 1.08
N ILE A 111 -1.69 0.68 1.45
CA ILE A 111 -0.54 -0.23 1.39
C ILE A 111 0.06 -0.32 2.79
N VAL A 112 0.37 -1.53 3.22
CA VAL A 112 1.08 -1.75 4.48
C VAL A 112 2.47 -2.27 4.17
N LEU A 113 3.47 -1.58 4.69
CA LEU A 113 4.87 -1.97 4.64
C LEU A 113 5.31 -2.54 5.98
N MET A 114 6.27 -3.47 5.94
CA MET A 114 6.91 -3.99 7.14
C MET A 114 8.44 -3.92 6.98
N ARG A 115 9.13 -3.40 7.99
CA ARG A 115 10.58 -3.45 8.05
C ARG A 115 11.04 -4.86 8.37
N ILE A 116 12.11 -5.28 7.71
CA ILE A 116 12.69 -6.62 7.84
C ILE A 116 14.12 -6.59 8.41
N ASP A 117 14.58 -5.42 8.81
CA ASP A 117 15.90 -5.26 9.45
C ASP A 117 15.85 -5.29 10.99
#